data_1b200a0adac1e4c4181469658ff363fd
#
_entry.id   1b200a0adac1e4c4181469658ff363fd
#
_cell.length_a   1.000
_cell.length_b   1.000
_cell.length_c   1.000
_cell.angle_alpha   90.00
_cell.angle_beta   90.00
_cell.angle_gamma   90.00
#
_symmetry.space_group_name_H-M   'P 1'
#
loop_
_entity.id
_entity.type
_entity.pdbx_description
1 polymer ?
#
loop_
_entity_poly.entity_id
_entity_poly.type
_entity_poly.pdbx_seq_one_letter_code
_entity_poly.pdbx_strand_id
1 'polypeptide(L)'
;MVIIRLARGGAKKTPFYNVVVADSRNRRDGRFIERVGFYNPSASANAEGLRIDLARITHWQNNGAQLSDTVARLVKFHAKGPEAAIAAKAKDAAKVDAKKAKIAAEEAAKVQAAADAAKAEADAKAAAEAEAAKEAAAAAAEAPAETETPAADA
;
A
#
# COMPACT_ATOMS: atom_id res chain seq x y z
N MET A 1 -35.94 -14.02 13.83
CA MET A 1 -34.81 -14.91 13.47
C MET A 1 -33.60 -14.48 14.25
N VAL A 2 -32.97 -15.41 14.98
CA VAL A 2 -31.79 -15.11 15.80
C VAL A 2 -30.53 -15.23 14.97
N ILE A 3 -29.62 -14.25 15.09
CA ILE A 3 -28.35 -14.23 14.38
C ILE A 3 -27.20 -13.92 15.33
N ILE A 4 -26.08 -14.59 15.14
CA ILE A 4 -24.83 -14.30 15.85
C ILE A 4 -23.99 -13.41 14.97
N ARG A 5 -23.75 -12.18 15.43
CA ARG A 5 -23.10 -11.13 14.65
C ARG A 5 -22.15 -10.28 15.48
N LEU A 6 -21.39 -9.40 14.81
CA LEU A 6 -20.53 -8.43 15.46
C LEU A 6 -21.30 -7.12 15.71
N ALA A 7 -21.26 -6.65 16.96
CA ALA A 7 -21.64 -5.29 17.33
C ALA A 7 -20.37 -4.46 17.55
N ARG A 8 -20.32 -3.27 16.96
CA ARG A 8 -19.15 -2.38 17.07
C ARG A 8 -19.22 -1.55 18.33
N GLY A 9 -18.10 -1.44 19.05
CA GLY A 9 -17.87 -0.52 20.14
C GLY A 9 -16.56 0.24 19.95
N GLY A 10 -16.25 1.10 20.91
CA GLY A 10 -15.01 1.88 20.92
C GLY A 10 -15.04 3.16 20.09
N ALA A 11 -13.92 3.88 20.10
CA ALA A 11 -13.76 5.13 19.40
C ALA A 11 -13.60 4.96 17.88
N LYS A 12 -13.63 6.07 17.12
CA LYS A 12 -13.51 6.07 15.66
C LYS A 12 -12.21 5.42 15.17
N LYS A 13 -11.10 5.67 15.86
CA LYS A 13 -9.76 5.16 15.48
C LYS A 13 -9.37 3.86 16.20
N THR A 14 -10.05 3.48 17.28
CA THR A 14 -9.81 2.26 18.06
C THR A 14 -11.09 1.44 18.20
N PRO A 15 -11.58 0.83 17.10
CA PRO A 15 -12.77 0.02 17.16
C PRO A 15 -12.48 -1.34 17.80
N PHE A 16 -13.43 -1.83 18.60
CA PHE A 16 -13.50 -3.22 19.01
C PHE A 16 -14.90 -3.78 18.72
N TYR A 17 -15.03 -5.06 18.69
CA TYR A 17 -16.26 -5.73 18.30
C TYR A 17 -16.66 -6.75 19.35
N ASN A 18 -17.94 -6.71 19.75
CA ASN A 18 -18.53 -7.73 20.57
C ASN A 18 -19.21 -8.76 19.67
N VAL A 19 -18.97 -10.05 19.93
CA VAL A 19 -19.74 -11.13 19.31
C VAL A 19 -21.01 -11.29 20.12
N VAL A 20 -22.15 -11.00 19.50
CA VAL A 20 -23.45 -10.96 20.19
C VAL A 20 -24.48 -11.81 19.46
N VAL A 21 -25.38 -12.41 20.24
CA VAL A 21 -26.59 -13.07 19.79
C VAL A 21 -27.72 -12.05 19.83
N ALA A 22 -28.32 -11.77 18.69
CA ALA A 22 -29.39 -10.77 18.58
C ALA A 22 -30.47 -11.17 17.58
N ASP A 23 -31.63 -10.54 17.66
CA ASP A 23 -32.63 -10.63 16.59
C ASP A 23 -32.11 -9.90 15.34
N SER A 24 -32.31 -10.51 14.16
CA SER A 24 -31.90 -9.96 12.86
C SER A 24 -32.52 -8.58 12.55
N ARG A 25 -33.68 -8.27 13.12
CA ARG A 25 -34.39 -7.00 12.97
C ARG A 25 -33.76 -5.84 13.76
N ASN A 26 -32.98 -6.16 14.82
CA ASN A 26 -32.37 -5.13 15.66
C ASN A 26 -31.22 -4.44 14.95
N ARG A 27 -30.98 -3.16 15.30
CA ARG A 27 -29.80 -2.43 14.83
C ARG A 27 -28.51 -3.14 15.24
N ARG A 28 -27.46 -2.98 14.46
CA ARG A 28 -26.16 -3.64 14.68
C ARG A 28 -25.64 -3.49 16.11
N ASP A 29 -25.65 -2.29 16.65
CA ASP A 29 -25.11 -1.93 17.97
C ASP A 29 -26.23 -1.74 19.01
N GLY A 30 -27.44 -2.20 18.70
CA GLY A 30 -28.60 -2.11 19.57
C GLY A 30 -28.71 -3.25 20.59
N ARG A 31 -29.96 -3.47 21.09
CA ARG A 31 -30.26 -4.53 22.06
C ARG A 31 -29.86 -5.90 21.51
N PHE A 32 -29.21 -6.67 22.32
CA PHE A 32 -28.82 -8.06 22.05
C PHE A 32 -29.32 -8.97 23.19
N ILE A 33 -29.36 -10.27 22.94
CA ILE A 33 -29.81 -11.29 23.90
C ILE A 33 -28.64 -11.68 24.81
N GLU A 34 -27.51 -12.04 24.20
CA GLU A 34 -26.34 -12.51 24.92
C GLU A 34 -25.05 -12.05 24.21
N ARG A 35 -23.98 -11.81 24.97
CA ARG A 35 -22.64 -11.58 24.47
C ARG A 35 -21.82 -12.86 24.65
N VAL A 36 -21.36 -13.43 23.54
CA VAL A 36 -20.62 -14.70 23.50
C VAL A 36 -19.13 -14.53 23.25
N GLY A 37 -18.66 -13.30 23.09
CA GLY A 37 -17.23 -13.04 22.92
C GLY A 37 -16.92 -11.61 22.53
N PHE A 38 -15.63 -11.36 22.26
CA PHE A 38 -15.19 -10.09 21.70
C PHE A 38 -14.04 -10.29 20.71
N TYR A 39 -13.85 -9.31 19.85
CA TYR A 39 -12.78 -9.26 18.86
C TYR A 39 -12.19 -7.85 18.80
N ASN A 40 -10.88 -7.73 18.98
CA ASN A 40 -10.13 -6.50 18.84
C ASN A 40 -9.10 -6.64 17.72
N PRO A 41 -9.32 -6.03 16.54
CA PRO A 41 -8.38 -6.11 15.42
C PRO A 41 -7.07 -5.35 15.68
N SER A 42 -7.10 -4.34 16.57
CA SER A 42 -5.96 -3.49 16.90
C SER A 42 -5.24 -3.93 18.18
N ALA A 43 -5.52 -5.15 18.67
CA ALA A 43 -4.86 -5.67 19.87
C ALA A 43 -3.34 -5.74 19.67
N SER A 44 -2.60 -5.27 20.67
CA SER A 44 -1.15 -5.44 20.77
C SER A 44 -0.78 -6.92 20.88
N ALA A 45 0.48 -7.27 20.63
CA ALA A 45 0.97 -8.65 20.72
C ALA A 45 0.72 -9.31 22.09
N ASN A 46 0.70 -8.51 23.17
CA ASN A 46 0.49 -8.96 24.53
C ASN A 46 -0.98 -8.92 25.00
N ALA A 47 -1.90 -8.44 24.17
CA ALA A 47 -3.32 -8.34 24.51
C ALA A 47 -4.15 -9.37 23.75
N GLU A 48 -5.18 -9.92 24.43
CA GLU A 48 -6.13 -10.80 23.77
C GLU A 48 -6.84 -10.08 22.62
N GLY A 49 -6.58 -10.50 21.40
CA GLY A 49 -7.24 -9.96 20.21
C GLY A 49 -8.60 -10.61 19.90
N LEU A 50 -8.80 -11.84 20.38
CA LEU A 50 -9.99 -12.63 20.11
C LEU A 50 -10.30 -13.56 21.29
N ARG A 51 -11.51 -13.46 21.82
CA ARG A 51 -12.06 -14.35 22.84
C ARG A 51 -13.46 -14.75 22.46
N ILE A 52 -13.71 -16.03 22.34
CA ILE A 52 -14.99 -16.60 21.90
C ILE A 52 -15.34 -17.80 22.78
N ASP A 53 -16.56 -17.82 23.26
CA ASP A 53 -17.14 -18.99 23.94
C ASP A 53 -17.81 -19.89 22.88
N LEU A 54 -17.08 -20.95 22.48
CA LEU A 54 -17.56 -21.90 21.50
C LEU A 54 -18.77 -22.71 22.01
N ALA A 55 -18.81 -23.00 23.30
CA ALA A 55 -19.92 -23.78 23.88
C ALA A 55 -21.24 -23.01 23.75
N ARG A 56 -21.20 -21.70 24.02
CA ARG A 56 -22.40 -20.84 23.88
C ARG A 56 -22.80 -20.67 22.43
N ILE A 57 -21.84 -20.53 21.51
CA ILE A 57 -22.14 -20.46 20.08
C ILE A 57 -22.83 -21.73 19.60
N THR A 58 -22.29 -22.91 19.96
CA THR A 58 -22.89 -24.21 19.59
C THR A 58 -24.30 -24.36 20.17
N HIS A 59 -24.50 -23.96 21.43
CA HIS A 59 -25.84 -23.96 22.04
C HIS A 59 -26.84 -23.13 21.23
N TRP A 60 -26.49 -21.92 20.80
CA TRP A 60 -27.36 -21.07 20.02
C TRP A 60 -27.58 -21.60 18.58
N GLN A 61 -26.55 -22.19 17.96
CA GLN A 61 -26.71 -22.85 16.66
C GLN A 61 -27.70 -24.02 16.72
N ASN A 62 -27.63 -24.85 17.78
CA ASN A 62 -28.58 -25.94 18.00
C ASN A 62 -30.02 -25.43 18.20
N ASN A 63 -30.17 -24.22 18.73
CA ASN A 63 -31.44 -23.53 18.87
C ASN A 63 -31.87 -22.76 17.59
N GLY A 64 -31.18 -22.96 16.45
CA GLY A 64 -31.54 -22.38 15.17
C GLY A 64 -30.99 -20.97 14.92
N ALA A 65 -30.02 -20.49 15.71
CA ALA A 65 -29.36 -19.23 15.42
C ALA A 65 -28.38 -19.35 14.24
N GLN A 66 -28.43 -18.39 13.34
CA GLN A 66 -27.52 -18.34 12.19
C GLN A 66 -26.25 -17.55 12.52
N LEU A 67 -25.11 -18.04 12.03
CA LEU A 67 -23.84 -17.31 12.10
C LEU A 67 -23.74 -16.34 10.91
N SER A 68 -23.34 -15.10 11.18
CA SER A 68 -22.89 -14.23 10.10
C SER A 68 -21.52 -14.71 9.55
N ASP A 69 -21.23 -14.45 8.27
CA ASP A 69 -19.99 -14.89 7.61
C ASP A 69 -18.72 -14.44 8.36
N THR A 70 -18.76 -13.24 8.90
CA THR A 70 -17.62 -12.70 9.66
C THR A 70 -17.40 -13.49 10.95
N VAL A 71 -18.46 -13.83 11.69
CA VAL A 71 -18.36 -14.64 12.91
C VAL A 71 -17.91 -16.05 12.59
N ALA A 72 -18.41 -16.65 11.51
CA ALA A 72 -17.97 -17.97 11.06
C ALA A 72 -16.47 -18.03 10.77
N ARG A 73 -15.90 -16.96 10.19
CA ARG A 73 -14.44 -16.84 9.98
C ARG A 73 -13.70 -16.71 11.31
N LEU A 74 -14.21 -15.92 12.25
CA LEU A 74 -13.58 -15.75 13.56
C LEU A 74 -13.61 -17.03 14.40
N VAL A 75 -14.69 -17.80 14.35
CA VAL A 75 -14.80 -19.12 14.99
C VAL A 75 -13.75 -20.08 14.42
N LYS A 76 -13.63 -20.17 13.09
CA LYS A 76 -12.58 -20.98 12.44
C LYS A 76 -11.17 -20.52 12.80
N PHE A 77 -10.98 -19.21 12.95
CA PHE A 77 -9.71 -18.63 13.33
C PHE A 77 -9.36 -18.94 14.79
N HIS A 78 -10.32 -18.82 15.70
CA HIS A 78 -10.16 -19.20 17.11
C HIS A 78 -9.85 -20.70 17.29
N ALA A 79 -10.51 -21.57 16.50
CA ALA A 79 -10.25 -23.01 16.51
C ALA A 79 -8.84 -23.40 16.05
N LYS A 80 -8.19 -22.57 15.20
CA LYS A 80 -6.80 -22.78 14.76
C LYS A 80 -5.74 -22.36 15.79
N GLY A 81 -6.14 -21.71 16.86
CA GLY A 81 -5.26 -21.27 17.95
C GLY A 81 -4.57 -19.92 17.72
N PRO A 82 -3.96 -19.35 18.76
CA PRO A 82 -3.32 -18.03 18.73
C PRO A 82 -2.11 -17.98 17.79
N GLU A 83 -1.37 -19.07 17.60
CA GLU A 83 -0.22 -19.13 16.70
C GLU A 83 -0.62 -18.93 15.23
N ALA A 84 -1.74 -19.47 14.81
CA ALA A 84 -2.27 -19.25 13.47
C ALA A 84 -2.67 -17.77 13.24
N ALA A 85 -3.05 -17.07 14.30
CA ALA A 85 -3.33 -15.65 14.30
C ALA A 85 -2.09 -14.80 14.02
N ILE A 86 -1.01 -15.14 14.72
CA ILE A 86 0.31 -14.48 14.57
C ILE A 86 0.86 -14.77 13.18
N ALA A 87 0.78 -16.01 12.71
CA ALA A 87 1.23 -16.40 11.37
C ALA A 87 0.42 -15.73 10.24
N ALA A 88 -0.90 -15.54 10.41
CA ALA A 88 -1.73 -14.82 9.45
C ALA A 88 -1.38 -13.32 9.41
N LYS A 89 -1.22 -12.68 10.57
CA LYS A 89 -0.78 -11.27 10.65
C LYS A 89 0.62 -11.07 10.03
N ALA A 90 1.55 -11.99 10.26
CA ALA A 90 2.89 -11.95 9.67
C ALA A 90 2.84 -12.06 8.14
N LYS A 91 2.00 -12.95 7.60
CA LYS A 91 1.79 -13.07 6.14
C LYS A 91 1.17 -11.83 5.52
N ASP A 92 0.22 -11.20 6.20
CA ASP A 92 -0.41 -9.98 5.71
C ASP A 92 0.54 -8.78 5.79
N ALA A 93 1.35 -8.67 6.85
CA ALA A 93 2.42 -7.69 6.96
C ALA A 93 3.45 -7.87 5.83
N ALA A 94 3.93 -9.10 5.59
CA ALA A 94 4.86 -9.40 4.51
C ALA A 94 4.29 -9.05 3.12
N LYS A 95 2.98 -9.27 2.88
CA LYS A 95 2.33 -8.86 1.62
C LYS A 95 2.28 -7.34 1.46
N VAL A 96 2.01 -6.60 2.54
CA VAL A 96 2.00 -5.14 2.53
C VAL A 96 3.40 -4.59 2.26
N ASP A 97 4.42 -5.16 2.88
CA ASP A 97 5.81 -4.76 2.69
C ASP A 97 6.30 -5.10 1.27
N ALA A 98 5.94 -6.27 0.75
CA ALA A 98 6.24 -6.65 -0.64
C ALA A 98 5.54 -5.71 -1.65
N LYS A 99 4.31 -5.27 -1.35
CA LYS A 99 3.60 -4.30 -2.20
C LYS A 99 4.24 -2.93 -2.15
N LYS A 100 4.65 -2.46 -0.96
CA LYS A 100 5.39 -1.20 -0.80
C LYS A 100 6.73 -1.23 -1.54
N ALA A 101 7.47 -2.33 -1.42
CA ALA A 101 8.73 -2.51 -2.11
C ALA A 101 8.58 -2.48 -3.65
N LYS A 102 7.51 -3.10 -4.19
CA LYS A 102 7.21 -3.03 -5.63
C LYS A 102 6.89 -1.61 -6.10
N ILE A 103 6.08 -0.87 -5.33
CA ILE A 103 5.75 0.51 -5.67
C ILE A 103 7.00 1.39 -5.61
N ALA A 104 7.83 1.25 -4.56
CA ALA A 104 9.08 1.98 -4.44
C ALA A 104 10.07 1.65 -5.56
N ALA A 105 10.16 0.39 -5.97
CA ALA A 105 11.00 -0.03 -7.11
C ALA A 105 10.49 0.55 -8.44
N GLU A 106 9.18 0.59 -8.65
CA GLU A 106 8.58 1.19 -9.86
C GLU A 106 8.79 2.70 -9.91
N GLU A 107 8.65 3.40 -8.77
CA GLU A 107 8.96 4.82 -8.67
C GLU A 107 10.44 5.12 -8.91
N ALA A 108 11.34 4.31 -8.33
CA ALA A 108 12.77 4.44 -8.56
C ALA A 108 13.15 4.20 -10.03
N ALA A 109 12.55 3.21 -10.68
CA ALA A 109 12.76 2.95 -12.10
C ALA A 109 12.28 4.10 -12.99
N LYS A 110 11.14 4.71 -12.65
CA LYS A 110 10.63 5.90 -13.38
C LYS A 110 11.55 7.11 -13.21
N VAL A 111 12.08 7.32 -12.00
CA VAL A 111 13.02 8.41 -11.73
C VAL A 111 14.35 8.18 -12.47
N GLN A 112 14.86 6.95 -12.49
CA GLN A 112 16.06 6.62 -13.25
C GLN A 112 15.85 6.80 -14.76
N ALA A 113 14.74 6.31 -15.31
CA ALA A 113 14.43 6.49 -16.72
C ALA A 113 14.30 7.98 -17.11
N ALA A 114 13.72 8.81 -16.24
CA ALA A 114 13.65 10.25 -16.46
C ALA A 114 15.03 10.93 -16.37
N ALA A 115 15.90 10.49 -15.47
CA ALA A 115 17.27 10.99 -15.35
C ALA A 115 18.13 10.59 -16.56
N ASP A 116 17.98 9.37 -17.04
CA ASP A 116 18.69 8.87 -18.23
C ASP A 116 18.22 9.60 -19.50
N ALA A 117 16.93 9.88 -19.64
CA ALA A 117 16.38 10.67 -20.75
C ALA A 117 16.91 12.12 -20.72
N ALA A 118 16.92 12.76 -19.54
CA ALA A 118 17.48 14.11 -19.39
C ALA A 118 18.97 14.17 -19.70
N LYS A 119 19.71 13.14 -19.33
CA LYS A 119 21.14 13.03 -19.66
C LYS A 119 21.40 12.85 -21.14
N ALA A 120 20.59 12.01 -21.79
CA ALA A 120 20.67 11.82 -23.24
C ALA A 120 20.35 13.11 -24.02
N GLU A 121 19.37 13.90 -23.58
CA GLU A 121 19.08 15.22 -24.18
C GLU A 121 20.20 16.22 -23.96
N ALA A 122 20.83 16.22 -22.78
CA ALA A 122 21.97 17.08 -22.49
C ALA A 122 23.21 16.73 -23.34
N ASP A 123 23.49 15.43 -23.50
CA ASP A 123 24.61 14.94 -24.31
C ASP A 123 24.35 15.21 -25.81
N ALA A 124 23.12 15.07 -26.30
CA ALA A 124 22.75 15.42 -27.68
C ALA A 124 22.90 16.91 -27.94
N LYS A 125 22.55 17.77 -26.97
CA LYS A 125 22.67 19.22 -27.11
C LYS A 125 24.14 19.66 -27.09
N ALA A 126 24.96 19.05 -26.24
CA ALA A 126 26.40 19.30 -26.19
C ALA A 126 27.11 18.85 -27.48
N ALA A 127 26.69 17.73 -28.08
CA ALA A 127 27.22 17.29 -29.37
C ALA A 127 26.85 18.22 -30.51
N ALA A 128 25.62 18.74 -30.55
CA ALA A 128 25.16 19.69 -31.55
C ALA A 128 25.88 21.05 -31.43
N GLU A 129 26.15 21.55 -30.23
CA GLU A 129 26.93 22.76 -29.99
C GLU A 129 28.41 22.59 -30.40
N ALA A 130 28.98 21.40 -30.16
CA ALA A 130 30.36 21.10 -30.57
C ALA A 130 30.51 21.01 -32.10
N GLU A 131 29.49 20.52 -32.80
CA GLU A 131 29.47 20.45 -34.26
C GLU A 131 29.29 21.82 -34.89
N ALA A 132 28.41 22.64 -34.34
CA ALA A 132 28.24 24.04 -34.76
C ALA A 132 29.49 24.90 -34.51
N ALA A 133 30.20 24.67 -33.42
CA ALA A 133 31.47 25.36 -33.16
C ALA A 133 32.59 24.93 -34.10
N LYS A 134 32.62 23.67 -34.55
CA LYS A 134 33.55 23.20 -35.57
C LYS A 134 33.26 23.79 -36.95
N GLU A 135 32.00 23.91 -37.31
CA GLU A 135 31.59 24.50 -38.60
C GLU A 135 31.88 26.00 -38.63
N ALA A 136 31.67 26.74 -37.55
CA ALA A 136 32.04 28.13 -37.43
C ALA A 136 33.56 28.36 -37.48
N ALA A 137 34.37 27.46 -36.90
CA ALA A 137 35.82 27.51 -36.96
C ALA A 137 36.37 27.19 -38.38
N ALA A 138 35.73 26.30 -39.09
CA ALA A 138 36.09 26.02 -40.50
C ALA A 138 35.76 27.17 -41.45
N ALA A 139 34.62 27.84 -41.23
CA ALA A 139 34.25 29.03 -42.01
C ALA A 139 35.14 30.24 -41.78
N ALA A 140 35.75 30.34 -40.57
CA ALA A 140 36.72 31.42 -40.25
C ALA A 140 38.12 31.18 -40.83
N ALA A 141 38.45 29.93 -41.23
CA ALA A 141 39.72 29.56 -41.85
C ALA A 141 39.80 29.78 -43.36
N GLU A 142 38.67 30.06 -44.05
CA GLU A 142 38.56 30.20 -45.51
C GLU A 142 38.41 31.65 -45.98
N ALA A 143 38.81 32.65 -45.17
CA ALA A 143 38.89 34.04 -45.62
C ALA A 143 40.24 34.29 -46.32
N PRO A 144 40.28 34.63 -47.62
CA PRO A 144 41.55 34.85 -48.34
C PRO A 144 42.20 36.14 -47.92
N ALA A 145 43.48 36.05 -47.68
CA ALA A 145 44.38 37.22 -47.53
C ALA A 145 44.52 37.94 -48.86
N GLU A 146 43.88 39.09 -49.04
CA GLU A 146 44.23 40.00 -50.08
C GLU A 146 45.41 40.91 -49.69
N THR A 147 46.44 40.74 -50.46
CA THR A 147 47.68 41.50 -50.43
C THR A 147 47.43 42.92 -50.79
N GLU A 148 47.81 43.84 -49.98
CA GLU A 148 48.14 45.20 -50.41
C GLU A 148 49.65 45.42 -50.40
N THR A 149 50.19 45.62 -51.58
CA THR A 149 51.53 46.07 -51.78
C THR A 149 51.61 47.60 -51.59
N PRO A 150 52.67 48.10 -51.01
CA PRO A 150 52.88 49.56 -50.97
C PRO A 150 53.52 50.09 -52.23
N ALA A 151 52.95 51.10 -52.77
CA ALA A 151 53.63 51.93 -53.80
C ALA A 151 54.29 53.10 -53.05
N ALA A 152 55.60 53.18 -53.31
CA ALA A 152 56.44 54.34 -53.01
C ALA A 152 56.21 55.41 -54.08
N ASP A 153 56.41 56.65 -53.71
CA ASP A 153 57.31 57.62 -54.32
C ASP A 153 56.76 59.04 -54.40
N ALA A 154 57.70 59.94 -54.10
CA ALA A 154 57.85 61.35 -54.34
C ALA A 154 57.36 62.32 -53.29
#